data_5d3da64563c39189cb6912c9b4aa294d
#
_entry.id   5d3da64563c39189cb6912c9b4aa294d
#
_cell.length_a   1.000
_cell.length_b   1.000
_cell.length_c   1.000
_cell.angle_alpha   90.00
_cell.angle_beta   90.00
_cell.angle_gamma   90.00
#
_symmetry.space_group_name_H-M   'P 1'
#
loop_
_entity.id
_entity.type
_entity.pdbx_description
1 polymer ?
#
loop_
_entity_poly.entity_id
_entity_poly.type
_entity_poly.pdbx_seq_one_letter_code
_entity_poly.pdbx_strand_id
1 'polypeptide(L)'
;MAAVILATVTGCSPASGTQPPENPGPRTAGGEGAVNGDTLIADVIGNPLLEDYGRFLFPITFNPPRPGDTLTDVAGLLTWYSFVNTATTVDVVGDLLGRRERGEVVFHDIYTEAEKSADPTLKDTGLFVFPAQRTVTGARPRVAVCSAGGGFAYVGSIHDSMPHALWLSRHGYTAFTLQYRPSLRNGCADLARAVSFIHSRADELDVDPACYSLWGGSAGARLAASLGSHGPSRFGCDDVPGPGAVVMQYTGFSEISGTEPPTYACVGTADGIAPWRTMQARTDAIAAAGTPSEFHAYEGLPHGFGLGFGTAAEGWIEDAAAFWQARIDAAGL
;
A
#
# COMPACT_ATOMS: atom_id res chain seq x y z
N MET A 1 65.51 -13.95 -23.84
CA MET A 1 64.61 -15.01 -24.25
C MET A 1 63.57 -15.13 -23.12
N ALA A 2 62.41 -14.55 -23.33
CA ALA A 2 61.30 -14.62 -22.39
C ALA A 2 60.28 -15.59 -22.94
N ALA A 3 59.94 -16.62 -22.16
CA ALA A 3 58.92 -17.61 -22.51
C ALA A 3 57.53 -17.09 -22.12
N VAL A 4 56.66 -17.03 -23.12
CA VAL A 4 55.24 -16.69 -22.94
C VAL A 4 54.50 -18.01 -22.65
N ILE A 5 53.88 -18.09 -21.46
CA ILE A 5 52.98 -19.19 -21.10
C ILE A 5 51.56 -18.77 -21.49
N LEU A 6 50.98 -19.51 -22.45
CA LEU A 6 49.59 -19.38 -22.87
C LEU A 6 48.72 -20.18 -21.89
N ALA A 7 47.88 -19.52 -21.13
CA ALA A 7 46.86 -20.17 -20.29
C ALA A 7 45.57 -20.32 -21.11
N THR A 8 45.15 -21.54 -21.35
CA THR A 8 43.88 -21.90 -21.97
C THR A 8 42.73 -21.71 -20.95
N VAL A 9 41.83 -20.78 -21.24
CA VAL A 9 40.59 -20.59 -20.48
C VAL A 9 39.55 -21.60 -20.99
N THR A 10 39.25 -22.60 -20.18
CA THR A 10 38.12 -23.51 -20.41
C THR A 10 36.81 -22.75 -20.05
N GLY A 11 35.92 -22.65 -21.04
CA GLY A 11 34.65 -21.99 -20.90
C GLY A 11 33.71 -22.72 -19.92
N CYS A 12 33.23 -22.00 -18.93
CA CYS A 12 32.02 -22.37 -18.19
C CYS A 12 30.79 -21.94 -18.99
N SER A 13 29.92 -22.89 -19.31
CA SER A 13 28.56 -22.60 -19.81
C SER A 13 27.76 -21.88 -18.75
N PRO A 14 26.94 -20.88 -19.11
CA PRO A 14 26.05 -20.23 -18.13
C PRO A 14 24.95 -21.22 -17.74
N ALA A 15 24.70 -21.31 -16.42
CA ALA A 15 23.57 -22.00 -15.87
C ALA A 15 22.27 -21.37 -16.40
N SER A 16 21.29 -22.23 -16.74
CA SER A 16 19.96 -21.86 -17.18
C SER A 16 19.29 -20.98 -16.09
N GLY A 17 19.18 -19.68 -16.34
CA GLY A 17 18.43 -18.77 -15.53
C GLY A 17 16.93 -19.14 -15.59
N THR A 18 16.35 -19.43 -14.45
CA THR A 18 14.89 -19.45 -14.29
C THR A 18 14.36 -18.06 -14.59
N GLN A 19 13.59 -17.92 -15.66
CA GLN A 19 12.83 -16.69 -15.92
C GLN A 19 11.97 -16.34 -14.70
N PRO A 20 11.90 -15.06 -14.31
CA PRO A 20 10.91 -14.63 -13.32
C PRO A 20 9.51 -14.94 -13.85
N PRO A 21 8.55 -15.27 -12.97
CA PRO A 21 7.18 -15.59 -13.38
C PRO A 21 6.59 -14.38 -14.11
N GLU A 22 6.06 -14.63 -15.31
CA GLU A 22 5.29 -13.64 -16.06
C GLU A 22 4.17 -13.07 -15.18
N ASN A 23 4.10 -11.74 -15.15
CA ASN A 23 3.00 -11.02 -14.52
C ASN A 23 1.69 -11.50 -15.16
N PRO A 24 0.74 -12.11 -14.43
CA PRO A 24 -0.54 -12.48 -15.01
C PRO A 24 -1.27 -11.20 -15.38
N GLY A 25 -1.31 -10.88 -16.67
CA GLY A 25 -2.08 -9.78 -17.20
C GLY A 25 -3.55 -9.85 -16.74
N PRO A 26 -4.30 -8.74 -16.80
CA PRO A 26 -5.67 -8.68 -16.29
C PRO A 26 -6.51 -9.81 -16.86
N ARG A 27 -7.12 -10.62 -15.97
CA ARG A 27 -8.05 -11.67 -16.38
C ARG A 27 -9.35 -11.02 -16.79
N THR A 28 -9.57 -10.87 -18.08
CA THR A 28 -10.89 -10.49 -18.63
C THR A 28 -11.86 -11.65 -18.47
N ALA A 29 -12.68 -11.63 -17.45
CA ALA A 29 -13.93 -12.36 -17.43
C ALA A 29 -14.96 -11.53 -18.18
N GLY A 30 -15.08 -11.74 -19.48
CA GLY A 30 -16.10 -11.08 -20.30
C GLY A 30 -17.46 -11.73 -20.04
N GLY A 31 -18.31 -11.04 -19.23
CA GLY A 31 -19.74 -11.26 -19.13
C GLY A 31 -20.45 -9.90 -19.27
N GLU A 32 -21.68 -9.85 -19.78
CA GLU A 32 -22.50 -8.64 -19.76
C GLU A 32 -22.60 -8.14 -18.32
N GLY A 33 -22.01 -6.93 -18.05
CA GLY A 33 -21.92 -6.34 -16.71
C GLY A 33 -20.52 -6.32 -16.07
N ALA A 34 -19.47 -6.83 -16.73
CA ALA A 34 -18.10 -6.79 -16.21
C ALA A 34 -17.59 -5.34 -16.08
N VAL A 35 -16.94 -5.03 -14.94
CA VAL A 35 -16.29 -3.73 -14.71
C VAL A 35 -15.25 -3.46 -15.79
N ASN A 36 -15.29 -2.28 -16.39
CA ASN A 36 -14.36 -1.85 -17.42
C ASN A 36 -14.14 -0.33 -17.34
N GLY A 37 -13.33 0.24 -18.25
CA GLY A 37 -13.04 1.67 -18.26
C GLY A 37 -14.26 2.58 -18.44
N ASP A 38 -15.33 2.09 -19.08
CA ASP A 38 -16.57 2.83 -19.32
C ASP A 38 -17.57 2.71 -18.17
N THR A 39 -17.28 1.92 -17.15
CA THR A 39 -18.12 1.79 -15.95
C THR A 39 -18.22 3.15 -15.26
N LEU A 40 -19.44 3.62 -15.00
CA LEU A 40 -19.68 4.91 -14.35
C LEU A 40 -19.20 4.88 -12.91
N ILE A 41 -18.48 5.92 -12.49
CA ILE A 41 -18.03 6.08 -11.09
C ILE A 41 -19.24 6.13 -10.14
N ALA A 42 -20.32 6.78 -10.57
CA ALA A 42 -21.56 6.84 -9.78
C ALA A 42 -22.18 5.46 -9.54
N ASP A 43 -22.11 4.55 -10.52
CA ASP A 43 -22.61 3.18 -10.38
C ASP A 43 -21.74 2.35 -9.44
N VAL A 44 -20.44 2.59 -9.42
CA VAL A 44 -19.55 1.94 -8.45
C VAL A 44 -19.85 2.44 -7.03
N ILE A 45 -19.95 3.76 -6.83
CA ILE A 45 -20.25 4.36 -5.52
C ILE A 45 -21.60 3.89 -4.98
N GLY A 46 -22.62 3.84 -5.85
CA GLY A 46 -23.98 3.45 -5.49
C GLY A 46 -24.26 1.94 -5.59
N ASN A 47 -23.23 1.11 -5.82
CA ASN A 47 -23.44 -0.33 -5.99
C ASN A 47 -23.90 -0.96 -4.67
N PRO A 48 -25.07 -1.65 -4.64
CA PRO A 48 -25.58 -2.26 -3.41
C PRO A 48 -24.64 -3.28 -2.76
N LEU A 49 -23.76 -3.92 -3.54
CA LEU A 49 -22.76 -4.84 -3.03
C LEU A 49 -21.71 -4.14 -2.15
N LEU A 50 -21.46 -2.85 -2.39
CA LEU A 50 -20.51 -2.05 -1.62
C LEU A 50 -21.15 -1.28 -0.47
N GLU A 51 -22.47 -1.39 -0.28
CA GLU A 51 -23.16 -0.71 0.82
C GLU A 51 -22.77 0.78 0.92
N ASP A 52 -22.53 1.31 2.13
CA ASP A 52 -22.11 2.70 2.32
C ASP A 52 -20.62 2.94 2.06
N TYR A 53 -19.79 1.89 1.99
CA TYR A 53 -18.35 2.05 1.82
C TYR A 53 -17.88 2.21 0.37
N GLY A 54 -18.77 2.03 -0.61
CA GLY A 54 -18.47 2.37 -2.01
C GLY A 54 -18.02 3.83 -2.17
N ARG A 55 -18.53 4.74 -1.33
CA ARG A 55 -18.12 6.16 -1.28
C ARG A 55 -16.65 6.38 -0.90
N PHE A 56 -15.98 5.41 -0.29
CA PHE A 56 -14.59 5.53 0.14
C PHE A 56 -13.58 5.19 -0.96
N LEU A 57 -14.02 4.65 -2.07
CA LEU A 57 -13.12 4.32 -3.18
C LEU A 57 -12.56 5.59 -3.83
N PHE A 58 -13.37 6.64 -3.91
CA PHE A 58 -13.04 7.88 -4.61
C PHE A 58 -13.12 9.09 -3.67
N PRO A 59 -12.37 10.18 -3.92
CA PRO A 59 -12.34 11.36 -3.06
C PRO A 59 -13.56 12.28 -3.25
N ILE A 60 -14.78 11.74 -3.16
CA ILE A 60 -16.02 12.42 -3.56
C ILE A 60 -16.35 13.67 -2.73
N THR A 61 -15.83 13.78 -1.52
CA THR A 61 -16.03 14.97 -0.67
C THR A 61 -15.09 16.11 -1.01
N PHE A 62 -13.94 15.80 -1.61
CA PHE A 62 -12.93 16.78 -2.02
C PHE A 62 -13.08 17.18 -3.50
N ASN A 63 -13.26 16.20 -4.36
CA ASN A 63 -13.40 16.39 -5.79
C ASN A 63 -14.47 15.42 -6.34
N PRO A 64 -15.76 15.79 -6.25
CA PRO A 64 -16.85 14.90 -6.64
C PRO A 64 -16.82 14.60 -8.16
N PRO A 65 -17.12 13.37 -8.56
CA PRO A 65 -17.25 13.02 -9.96
C PRO A 65 -18.40 13.80 -10.62
N ARG A 66 -18.25 14.13 -11.89
CA ARG A 66 -19.30 14.72 -12.71
C ARG A 66 -20.29 13.64 -13.14
N PRO A 67 -21.53 14.00 -13.42
CA PRO A 67 -22.45 13.07 -14.09
C PRO A 67 -21.85 12.55 -15.40
N GLY A 68 -21.72 11.24 -15.53
CA GLY A 68 -21.13 10.60 -16.70
C GLY A 68 -19.64 10.30 -16.63
N ASP A 69 -18.91 10.72 -15.57
CA ASP A 69 -17.52 10.30 -15.37
C ASP A 69 -17.43 8.78 -15.18
N THR A 70 -16.47 8.18 -15.86
CA THR A 70 -16.21 6.75 -15.89
C THR A 70 -14.90 6.42 -15.14
N LEU A 71 -14.57 5.14 -14.99
CA LEU A 71 -13.30 4.74 -14.40
C LEU A 71 -12.08 5.23 -15.20
N THR A 72 -12.26 5.58 -16.49
CA THR A 72 -11.21 6.24 -17.29
C THR A 72 -10.94 7.68 -16.83
N ASP A 73 -11.92 8.33 -16.19
CA ASP A 73 -11.83 9.72 -15.77
C ASP A 73 -11.27 9.89 -14.34
N VAL A 74 -10.96 8.79 -13.64
CA VAL A 74 -10.51 8.80 -12.23
C VAL A 74 -9.29 9.69 -11.99
N ALA A 75 -8.40 9.82 -12.97
CA ALA A 75 -7.27 10.75 -12.90
C ALA A 75 -7.70 12.20 -12.64
N GLY A 76 -8.86 12.61 -13.14
CA GLY A 76 -9.42 13.94 -12.90
C GLY A 76 -9.88 14.18 -11.47
N LEU A 77 -10.13 13.15 -10.69
CA LEU A 77 -10.53 13.24 -9.29
C LEU A 77 -9.32 13.31 -8.34
N LEU A 78 -8.15 12.85 -8.77
CA LEU A 78 -6.97 12.63 -7.95
C LEU A 78 -5.95 13.75 -8.12
N THR A 79 -6.17 14.86 -7.43
CA THR A 79 -5.20 15.96 -7.39
C THR A 79 -3.88 15.47 -6.77
N TRP A 80 -2.75 15.92 -7.36
CA TRP A 80 -1.36 15.61 -6.97
C TRP A 80 -0.86 14.21 -7.35
N TYR A 81 -1.66 13.37 -7.97
CA TYR A 81 -1.20 12.07 -8.47
C TYR A 81 -0.85 12.12 -9.95
N SER A 82 0.16 11.36 -10.30
CA SER A 82 0.62 11.16 -11.68
C SER A 82 0.48 9.69 -12.06
N PHE A 83 0.39 9.40 -13.35
CA PHE A 83 0.33 8.02 -13.86
C PHE A 83 -0.84 7.20 -13.31
N VAL A 84 -1.98 7.85 -13.02
CA VAL A 84 -3.22 7.13 -12.66
C VAL A 84 -3.61 6.21 -13.81
N ASN A 85 -3.69 4.91 -13.51
CA ASN A 85 -3.86 3.88 -14.53
C ASN A 85 -5.28 3.30 -14.48
N THR A 86 -6.04 3.45 -15.57
CA THR A 86 -7.42 2.96 -15.67
C THR A 86 -7.49 1.43 -15.48
N ALA A 87 -6.56 0.67 -16.04
CA ALA A 87 -6.58 -0.79 -15.90
C ALA A 87 -6.43 -1.21 -14.44
N THR A 88 -5.56 -0.54 -13.69
CA THR A 88 -5.40 -0.76 -12.25
C THR A 88 -6.67 -0.41 -11.46
N THR A 89 -7.33 0.71 -11.81
CA THR A 89 -8.60 1.10 -11.21
C THR A 89 -9.69 0.06 -11.47
N VAL A 90 -9.83 -0.40 -12.71
CA VAL A 90 -10.77 -1.45 -13.13
C VAL A 90 -10.50 -2.76 -12.38
N ASP A 91 -9.23 -3.12 -12.23
CA ASP A 91 -8.80 -4.34 -11.54
C ASP A 91 -9.18 -4.32 -10.04
N VAL A 92 -8.96 -3.18 -9.36
CA VAL A 92 -9.36 -3.00 -7.96
C VAL A 92 -10.89 -3.07 -7.79
N VAL A 93 -11.65 -2.32 -8.60
CA VAL A 93 -13.12 -2.30 -8.52
C VAL A 93 -13.68 -3.67 -8.84
N GLY A 94 -13.14 -4.34 -9.88
CA GLY A 94 -13.54 -5.68 -10.28
C GLY A 94 -13.26 -6.73 -9.20
N ASP A 95 -12.11 -6.66 -8.52
CA ASP A 95 -11.80 -7.56 -7.40
C ASP A 95 -12.80 -7.39 -6.25
N LEU A 96 -13.04 -6.14 -5.83
CA LEU A 96 -13.96 -5.86 -4.72
C LEU A 96 -15.39 -6.33 -5.03
N LEU A 97 -15.92 -5.99 -6.20
CA LEU A 97 -17.28 -6.39 -6.59
C LEU A 97 -17.39 -7.90 -6.77
N GLY A 98 -16.44 -8.54 -7.47
CA GLY A 98 -16.45 -9.98 -7.66
C GLY A 98 -16.34 -10.77 -6.35
N ARG A 99 -15.63 -10.25 -5.38
CA ARG A 99 -15.57 -10.85 -4.02
C ARG A 99 -16.90 -10.68 -3.29
N ARG A 100 -17.53 -9.52 -3.39
CA ARG A 100 -18.87 -9.28 -2.81
C ARG A 100 -19.95 -10.17 -3.45
N GLU A 101 -19.87 -10.40 -4.74
CA GLU A 101 -20.77 -11.37 -5.44
C GLU A 101 -20.64 -12.79 -4.91
N ARG A 102 -19.44 -13.17 -4.44
CA ARG A 102 -19.21 -14.46 -3.78
C ARG A 102 -19.55 -14.45 -2.28
N GLY A 103 -20.08 -13.34 -1.76
CA GLY A 103 -20.44 -13.19 -0.34
C GLY A 103 -19.24 -12.98 0.59
N GLU A 104 -18.07 -12.62 0.06
CA GLU A 104 -16.88 -12.35 0.86
C GLU A 104 -16.96 -10.97 1.55
N VAL A 105 -16.36 -10.86 2.73
CA VAL A 105 -16.17 -9.58 3.40
C VAL A 105 -15.05 -8.82 2.70
N VAL A 106 -15.29 -7.56 2.33
CA VAL A 106 -14.27 -6.68 1.72
C VAL A 106 -14.01 -5.43 2.54
N PHE A 107 -14.83 -5.17 3.57
CA PHE A 107 -14.70 -3.99 4.42
C PHE A 107 -15.02 -4.34 5.88
N HIS A 108 -14.27 -3.72 6.80
CA HIS A 108 -14.46 -3.83 8.24
C HIS A 108 -14.59 -2.44 8.86
N ASP A 109 -15.64 -2.24 9.63
CA ASP A 109 -15.70 -1.15 10.58
C ASP A 109 -14.69 -1.37 11.71
N ILE A 110 -13.90 -0.35 12.01
CA ILE A 110 -12.91 -0.39 13.10
C ILE A 110 -13.38 0.31 14.37
N TYR A 111 -14.49 1.01 14.30
CA TYR A 111 -15.14 1.67 15.44
C TYR A 111 -16.53 1.09 15.66
N THR A 112 -16.93 0.99 16.93
CA THR A 112 -18.25 0.51 17.33
C THR A 112 -19.34 1.56 17.05
N GLU A 113 -20.60 1.13 16.98
CA GLU A 113 -21.74 2.04 16.81
C GLU A 113 -21.87 3.04 17.98
N ALA A 114 -21.45 2.65 19.19
CA ALA A 114 -21.43 3.55 20.34
C ALA A 114 -20.39 4.67 20.16
N GLU A 115 -19.18 4.32 19.66
CA GLU A 115 -18.12 5.30 19.34
C GLU A 115 -18.58 6.25 18.21
N LYS A 116 -19.15 5.70 17.14
CA LYS A 116 -19.68 6.49 16.00
C LYS A 116 -20.86 7.38 16.39
N SER A 117 -21.63 6.99 17.40
CA SER A 117 -22.72 7.82 17.93
C SER A 117 -22.17 8.98 18.78
N ALA A 118 -21.07 8.77 19.50
CA ALA A 118 -20.39 9.79 20.29
C ALA A 118 -19.58 10.77 19.42
N ASP A 119 -18.94 10.26 18.37
CA ASP A 119 -18.21 11.04 17.36
C ASP A 119 -18.64 10.61 15.95
N PRO A 120 -19.59 11.32 15.30
CA PRO A 120 -20.05 10.96 13.97
C PRO A 120 -18.98 10.96 12.87
N THR A 121 -17.83 11.62 13.08
CA THR A 121 -16.72 11.60 12.09
C THR A 121 -16.08 10.23 11.97
N LEU A 122 -16.26 9.34 12.95
CA LEU A 122 -15.78 7.96 12.92
C LEU A 122 -16.52 7.09 11.89
N LYS A 123 -17.63 7.57 11.32
CA LYS A 123 -18.33 6.92 10.20
C LYS A 123 -17.55 7.03 8.88
N ASP A 124 -16.56 7.92 8.82
CA ASP A 124 -15.76 8.18 7.63
C ASP A 124 -14.42 7.41 7.65
N THR A 125 -14.40 6.29 8.35
CA THR A 125 -13.20 5.43 8.46
C THR A 125 -13.56 3.94 8.39
N GLY A 126 -12.55 3.12 8.10
CA GLY A 126 -12.65 1.67 8.07
C GLY A 126 -11.52 1.03 7.27
N LEU A 127 -11.56 -0.28 7.17
CA LEU A 127 -10.54 -1.08 6.50
C LEU A 127 -11.15 -1.88 5.35
N PHE A 128 -10.68 -1.65 4.14
CA PHE A 128 -10.84 -2.65 3.08
C PHE A 128 -9.82 -3.76 3.28
N VAL A 129 -10.21 -5.00 3.03
CA VAL A 129 -9.36 -6.17 3.13
C VAL A 129 -9.14 -6.82 1.76
N PHE A 130 -7.90 -7.17 1.47
CA PHE A 130 -7.45 -7.94 0.31
C PHE A 130 -6.74 -9.20 0.83
N PRO A 131 -7.47 -10.32 1.00
CA PRO A 131 -6.90 -11.56 1.53
C PRO A 131 -5.84 -12.13 0.61
N ALA A 132 -4.86 -12.81 1.17
CA ALA A 132 -3.83 -13.49 0.40
C ALA A 132 -4.44 -14.50 -0.60
N GLN A 133 -4.13 -14.32 -1.88
CA GLN A 133 -4.60 -15.24 -2.94
C GLN A 133 -3.73 -16.49 -3.09
N ARG A 134 -2.50 -16.44 -2.55
CA ARG A 134 -1.56 -17.56 -2.50
C ARG A 134 -1.15 -17.76 -1.04
N THR A 135 -1.48 -18.87 -0.47
CA THR A 135 -1.03 -19.23 0.87
C THR A 135 -0.01 -20.35 0.79
N VAL A 136 1.06 -20.25 1.58
CA VAL A 136 1.91 -21.39 1.86
C VAL A 136 1.08 -22.33 2.73
N THR A 137 0.99 -23.60 2.32
CA THR A 137 0.15 -24.60 3.00
C THR A 137 0.48 -24.67 4.50
N GLY A 138 -0.50 -24.32 5.34
CA GLY A 138 -0.39 -24.45 6.80
C GLY A 138 0.10 -23.22 7.55
N ALA A 139 0.46 -22.13 6.88
CA ALA A 139 0.83 -20.86 7.53
C ALA A 139 -0.24 -19.78 7.26
N ARG A 140 -0.56 -18.97 8.26
CA ARG A 140 -1.39 -17.79 8.08
C ARG A 140 -0.59 -16.69 7.35
N PRO A 141 -1.22 -15.93 6.43
CA PRO A 141 -0.53 -14.87 5.70
C PRO A 141 -0.13 -13.72 6.62
N ARG A 142 1.02 -13.12 6.34
CA ARG A 142 1.49 -11.89 6.99
C ARG A 142 0.65 -10.70 6.58
N VAL A 143 0.66 -9.67 7.42
CA VAL A 143 -0.21 -8.50 7.30
C VAL A 143 0.54 -7.29 6.80
N ALA A 144 -0.02 -6.62 5.79
CA ALA A 144 0.36 -5.27 5.38
C ALA A 144 -0.81 -4.30 5.60
N VAL A 145 -0.54 -3.10 6.10
CA VAL A 145 -1.56 -2.04 6.24
C VAL A 145 -1.12 -0.85 5.39
N CYS A 146 -1.93 -0.53 4.36
CA CYS A 146 -1.64 0.49 3.36
C CYS A 146 -2.49 1.74 3.62
N SER A 147 -1.85 2.91 3.65
CA SER A 147 -2.48 4.21 3.82
C SER A 147 -2.20 5.09 2.61
N ALA A 148 -3.23 5.54 1.92
CA ALA A 148 -3.07 6.42 0.77
C ALA A 148 -2.69 7.84 1.18
N GLY A 149 -2.08 8.60 0.26
CA GLY A 149 -1.90 10.03 0.37
C GLY A 149 -3.17 10.83 0.06
N GLY A 150 -2.97 12.08 -0.32
CA GLY A 150 -4.03 13.06 -0.60
C GLY A 150 -3.88 14.33 0.24
N GLY A 151 -2.65 14.60 0.75
CA GLY A 151 -2.30 15.85 1.43
C GLY A 151 -3.09 16.13 2.72
N PHE A 152 -3.71 15.12 3.32
CA PHE A 152 -4.69 15.25 4.39
C PHE A 152 -5.94 16.08 4.02
N ALA A 153 -6.17 16.32 2.75
CA ALA A 153 -7.40 16.92 2.22
C ALA A 153 -8.41 15.84 1.82
N TYR A 154 -7.92 14.69 1.38
CA TYR A 154 -8.71 13.50 1.05
C TYR A 154 -7.84 12.24 1.20
N VAL A 155 -8.43 11.06 0.92
CA VAL A 155 -7.71 9.78 0.88
C VAL A 155 -7.77 9.22 -0.54
N GLY A 156 -6.62 9.11 -1.21
CA GLY A 156 -6.51 8.68 -2.60
C GLY A 156 -6.49 7.16 -2.78
N SER A 157 -7.34 6.42 -2.07
CA SER A 157 -7.28 4.97 -1.91
C SER A 157 -7.23 4.20 -3.22
N ILE A 158 -8.03 4.60 -4.22
CA ILE A 158 -8.16 3.89 -5.50
C ILE A 158 -6.86 3.84 -6.32
N HIS A 159 -5.92 4.74 -6.06
CA HIS A 159 -4.63 4.81 -6.76
C HIS A 159 -3.43 4.51 -5.85
N ASP A 160 -3.48 4.90 -4.58
CA ASP A 160 -2.30 5.02 -3.72
C ASP A 160 -2.27 4.04 -2.53
N SER A 161 -3.26 3.16 -2.39
CA SER A 161 -3.25 2.08 -1.39
C SER A 161 -3.92 0.79 -1.89
N MET A 162 -5.11 0.85 -2.50
CA MET A 162 -5.82 -0.34 -2.95
C MET A 162 -5.05 -1.14 -4.02
N PRO A 163 -4.40 -0.51 -5.02
CA PRO A 163 -3.57 -1.24 -5.96
C PRO A 163 -2.38 -1.94 -5.30
N HIS A 164 -1.76 -1.30 -4.31
CA HIS A 164 -0.67 -1.90 -3.53
C HIS A 164 -1.16 -3.11 -2.73
N ALA A 165 -2.31 -2.98 -2.07
CA ALA A 165 -2.93 -4.06 -1.31
C ALA A 165 -3.34 -5.24 -2.21
N LEU A 166 -3.91 -4.96 -3.39
CA LEU A 166 -4.26 -6.00 -4.36
C LEU A 166 -3.02 -6.72 -4.89
N TRP A 167 -1.93 -5.96 -5.15
CA TRP A 167 -0.67 -6.56 -5.55
C TRP A 167 -0.12 -7.47 -4.44
N LEU A 168 -0.05 -6.99 -3.19
CA LEU A 168 0.40 -7.77 -2.04
C LEU A 168 -0.46 -9.03 -1.81
N SER A 169 -1.78 -8.91 -1.96
CA SER A 169 -2.72 -10.04 -1.89
C SER A 169 -2.37 -11.13 -2.90
N ARG A 170 -2.06 -10.77 -4.13
CA ARG A 170 -1.65 -11.69 -5.19
C ARG A 170 -0.28 -12.35 -4.94
N HIS A 171 0.51 -11.74 -4.06
CA HIS A 171 1.85 -12.23 -3.69
C HIS A 171 1.89 -12.94 -2.33
N GLY A 172 0.72 -13.28 -1.75
CA GLY A 172 0.64 -14.15 -0.58
C GLY A 172 0.57 -13.43 0.77
N TYR A 173 0.38 -12.11 0.77
CA TYR A 173 0.16 -11.32 1.96
C TYR A 173 -1.31 -10.94 2.09
N THR A 174 -1.87 -10.92 3.29
CA THR A 174 -3.16 -10.25 3.50
C THR A 174 -2.91 -8.77 3.71
N ALA A 175 -3.48 -7.95 2.83
CA ALA A 175 -3.30 -6.51 2.89
C ALA A 175 -4.60 -5.80 3.23
N PHE A 176 -4.48 -4.76 4.06
CA PHE A 176 -5.59 -3.88 4.43
C PHE A 176 -5.32 -2.47 3.91
N THR A 177 -6.35 -1.78 3.44
CA THR A 177 -6.23 -0.36 3.12
C THR A 177 -7.10 0.45 4.06
N LEU A 178 -6.49 1.46 4.67
CA LEU A 178 -7.16 2.31 5.64
C LEU A 178 -7.83 3.49 4.94
N GLN A 179 -9.14 3.59 5.10
CA GLN A 179 -9.85 4.85 4.95
C GLN A 179 -9.77 5.59 6.29
N TYR A 180 -9.05 6.69 6.33
CA TYR A 180 -8.82 7.48 7.54
C TYR A 180 -9.42 8.88 7.45
N ARG A 181 -9.69 9.50 8.59
CA ARG A 181 -10.14 10.89 8.67
C ARG A 181 -8.99 11.84 8.28
N PRO A 182 -9.15 12.70 7.25
CA PRO A 182 -8.06 13.48 6.67
C PRO A 182 -7.48 14.53 7.64
N SER A 183 -6.53 14.12 8.46
CA SER A 183 -5.59 14.95 9.22
C SER A 183 -4.47 14.06 9.76
N LEU A 184 -3.30 14.63 10.06
CA LEU A 184 -2.22 13.83 10.65
C LEU A 184 -2.63 13.20 11.98
N ARG A 185 -3.27 13.96 12.87
CA ARG A 185 -3.69 13.50 14.20
C ARG A 185 -4.73 12.38 14.10
N ASN A 186 -5.81 12.63 13.35
CA ASN A 186 -6.90 11.66 13.23
C ASN A 186 -6.44 10.44 12.42
N GLY A 187 -5.71 10.64 11.32
CA GLY A 187 -5.18 9.54 10.53
C GLY A 187 -4.23 8.63 11.32
N CYS A 188 -3.37 9.18 12.20
CA CYS A 188 -2.56 8.34 13.09
C CYS A 188 -3.41 7.60 14.12
N ALA A 189 -4.47 8.22 14.66
CA ALA A 189 -5.39 7.54 15.57
C ALA A 189 -6.17 6.42 14.87
N ASP A 190 -6.64 6.68 13.66
CA ASP A 190 -7.35 5.68 12.85
C ASP A 190 -6.43 4.52 12.41
N LEU A 191 -5.16 4.82 12.06
CA LEU A 191 -4.17 3.79 11.73
C LEU A 191 -3.79 2.95 12.97
N ALA A 192 -3.63 3.58 14.13
CA ALA A 192 -3.40 2.88 15.39
C ALA A 192 -4.57 1.96 15.73
N ARG A 193 -5.81 2.46 15.58
CA ARG A 193 -7.03 1.66 15.77
C ARG A 193 -7.10 0.49 14.80
N ALA A 194 -6.74 0.69 13.53
CA ALA A 194 -6.71 -0.35 12.51
C ALA A 194 -5.71 -1.47 12.87
N VAL A 195 -4.49 -1.11 13.28
CA VAL A 195 -3.48 -2.07 13.70
C VAL A 195 -3.94 -2.84 14.94
N SER A 196 -4.46 -2.18 15.97
CA SER A 196 -5.00 -2.83 17.17
C SER A 196 -6.19 -3.74 16.84
N PHE A 197 -7.08 -3.32 15.93
CA PHE A 197 -8.19 -4.14 15.43
C PHE A 197 -7.69 -5.43 14.78
N ILE A 198 -6.71 -5.35 13.90
CA ILE A 198 -6.13 -6.52 13.21
C ILE A 198 -5.48 -7.46 14.22
N HIS A 199 -4.66 -6.95 15.15
CA HIS A 199 -4.02 -7.76 16.17
C HIS A 199 -5.03 -8.47 17.09
N SER A 200 -6.06 -7.77 17.54
CA SER A 200 -7.07 -8.33 18.44
C SER A 200 -7.99 -9.36 17.76
N ARG A 201 -8.07 -9.35 16.43
CA ARG A 201 -8.92 -10.25 15.63
C ARG A 201 -8.15 -11.14 14.65
N ALA A 202 -6.87 -11.33 14.91
CA ALA A 202 -5.99 -12.09 14.01
C ALA A 202 -6.53 -13.49 13.68
N ASP A 203 -7.11 -14.17 14.65
CA ASP A 203 -7.74 -15.50 14.46
C ASP A 203 -8.98 -15.43 13.57
N GLU A 204 -9.85 -14.43 13.78
CA GLU A 204 -11.07 -14.21 12.99
C GLU A 204 -10.75 -13.83 11.55
N LEU A 205 -9.70 -13.04 11.36
CA LEU A 205 -9.23 -12.58 10.06
C LEU A 205 -8.35 -13.60 9.34
N ASP A 206 -8.02 -14.72 10.00
CA ASP A 206 -7.11 -15.77 9.52
C ASP A 206 -5.76 -15.22 9.04
N VAL A 207 -5.13 -14.36 9.86
CA VAL A 207 -3.85 -13.72 9.56
C VAL A 207 -2.84 -13.92 10.69
N ASP A 208 -1.55 -13.75 10.37
CA ASP A 208 -0.48 -13.62 11.35
C ASP A 208 0.08 -12.20 11.34
N PRO A 209 -0.24 -11.36 12.36
CA PRO A 209 0.23 -10.00 12.43
C PRO A 209 1.67 -9.89 12.96
N ALA A 210 2.35 -10.97 13.28
CA ALA A 210 3.76 -10.91 13.65
C ALA A 210 4.59 -10.33 12.49
N CYS A 211 5.48 -9.40 12.79
CA CYS A 211 6.31 -8.73 11.79
C CYS A 211 5.49 -8.03 10.68
N TYR A 212 4.29 -7.51 11.01
CA TYR A 212 3.46 -6.78 10.04
C TYR A 212 4.19 -5.59 9.44
N SER A 213 3.68 -5.06 8.33
CA SER A 213 4.25 -3.89 7.68
C SER A 213 3.25 -2.75 7.52
N LEU A 214 3.75 -1.52 7.56
CA LEU A 214 3.00 -0.29 7.31
C LEU A 214 3.47 0.32 6.00
N TRP A 215 2.54 0.56 5.08
CA TRP A 215 2.80 1.11 3.76
C TRP A 215 2.09 2.44 3.59
N GLY A 216 2.72 3.37 2.93
CA GLY A 216 2.03 4.60 2.63
C GLY A 216 2.66 5.44 1.53
N GLY A 217 1.80 6.18 0.81
CA GLY A 217 2.21 7.22 -0.14
C GLY A 217 1.95 8.62 0.43
N SER A 218 2.84 9.57 0.20
CA SER A 218 2.68 10.99 0.54
C SER A 218 2.24 11.22 2.00
N ALA A 219 1.03 11.71 2.24
CA ALA A 219 0.44 11.86 3.57
C ALA A 219 0.32 10.52 4.31
N GLY A 220 -0.03 9.43 3.60
CA GLY A 220 -0.10 8.08 4.15
C GLY A 220 1.26 7.56 4.63
N ALA A 221 2.34 7.91 3.93
CA ALA A 221 3.70 7.58 4.37
C ALA A 221 4.07 8.28 5.68
N ARG A 222 3.57 9.50 5.92
CA ARG A 222 3.73 10.17 7.23
C ARG A 222 3.00 9.45 8.33
N LEU A 223 1.78 8.91 8.05
CA LEU A 223 1.04 8.10 9.02
C LEU A 223 1.81 6.82 9.35
N ALA A 224 2.25 6.09 8.31
CA ALA A 224 3.02 4.85 8.47
C ALA A 224 4.31 5.07 9.28
N ALA A 225 5.09 6.10 8.95
CA ALA A 225 6.31 6.44 9.67
C ALA A 225 6.04 6.89 11.12
N SER A 226 5.02 7.75 11.33
CA SER A 226 4.68 8.24 12.66
C SER A 226 4.21 7.11 13.58
N LEU A 227 3.31 6.23 13.08
CA LEU A 227 2.85 5.09 13.86
C LEU A 227 3.98 4.08 14.10
N GLY A 228 4.77 3.79 13.07
CA GLY A 228 5.91 2.86 13.17
C GLY A 228 6.94 3.30 14.23
N SER A 229 7.23 4.60 14.29
CA SER A 229 8.20 5.15 15.24
C SER A 229 7.67 5.26 16.67
N HIS A 230 6.36 5.47 16.86
CA HIS A 230 5.81 5.80 18.19
C HIS A 230 4.90 4.72 18.79
N GLY A 231 4.47 3.74 17.97
CA GLY A 231 3.54 2.70 18.39
C GLY A 231 2.09 3.19 18.57
N PRO A 232 1.10 2.27 18.60
CA PRO A 232 -0.31 2.60 18.72
C PRO A 232 -0.71 3.26 20.04
N SER A 233 -0.02 2.96 21.13
CA SER A 233 -0.30 3.53 22.47
C SER A 233 -0.14 5.05 22.48
N ARG A 234 0.77 5.62 21.67
CA ARG A 234 0.94 7.07 21.52
C ARG A 234 -0.32 7.74 20.97
N PHE A 235 -1.17 6.99 20.27
CA PHE A 235 -2.37 7.47 19.60
C PHE A 235 -3.67 6.97 20.24
N GLY A 236 -3.58 6.47 21.49
CA GLY A 236 -4.73 6.12 22.31
C GLY A 236 -5.28 4.72 22.12
N CYS A 237 -4.52 3.82 21.53
CA CYS A 237 -4.85 2.40 21.37
C CYS A 237 -3.98 1.50 22.26
N ASP A 238 -4.37 0.22 22.35
CA ASP A 238 -3.56 -0.78 23.06
C ASP A 238 -2.19 -0.93 22.40
N ASP A 239 -1.19 -1.23 23.21
CA ASP A 239 0.16 -1.46 22.72
C ASP A 239 0.23 -2.83 22.02
N VAL A 240 0.87 -2.84 20.87
CA VAL A 240 1.15 -4.05 20.09
C VAL A 240 2.61 -4.01 19.63
N PRO A 241 3.20 -5.14 19.25
CA PRO A 241 4.55 -5.17 18.70
C PRO A 241 4.72 -4.17 17.55
N GLY A 242 5.89 -3.55 17.45
CA GLY A 242 6.21 -2.65 16.33
C GLY A 242 6.21 -3.37 14.98
N PRO A 243 6.05 -2.64 13.87
CA PRO A 243 6.07 -3.24 12.54
C PRO A 243 7.46 -3.78 12.18
N GLY A 244 7.50 -4.86 11.42
CA GLY A 244 8.73 -5.41 10.85
C GLY A 244 9.32 -4.54 9.77
N ALA A 245 8.48 -3.75 9.08
CA ALA A 245 8.91 -2.76 8.09
C ALA A 245 7.94 -1.60 7.97
N VAL A 246 8.47 -0.43 7.61
CA VAL A 246 7.71 0.73 7.12
C VAL A 246 8.14 1.02 5.68
N VAL A 247 7.19 1.09 4.76
CA VAL A 247 7.40 1.41 3.35
C VAL A 247 6.83 2.79 3.06
N MET A 248 7.67 3.69 2.60
CA MET A 248 7.35 5.09 2.39
C MET A 248 7.53 5.49 0.94
N GLN A 249 6.47 5.99 0.29
CA GLN A 249 6.57 6.59 -1.03
C GLN A 249 6.43 8.11 -0.95
N TYR A 250 7.22 8.81 -1.73
CA TYR A 250 7.14 10.24 -2.07
C TYR A 250 6.61 11.15 -0.93
N THR A 251 7.28 11.15 0.22
CA THR A 251 6.91 12.02 1.34
C THR A 251 8.05 12.96 1.75
N GLY A 252 7.69 14.19 2.14
CA GLY A 252 8.64 15.15 2.73
C GLY A 252 8.83 14.97 4.24
N PHE A 253 8.42 13.84 4.82
CA PHE A 253 8.54 13.59 6.25
C PHE A 253 10.01 13.35 6.64
N SER A 254 10.54 14.17 7.57
CA SER A 254 11.95 14.20 7.95
C SER A 254 12.20 13.92 9.43
N GLU A 255 11.14 13.72 10.22
CA GLU A 255 11.24 13.51 11.66
C GLU A 255 11.99 12.21 11.99
N ILE A 256 12.89 12.28 12.96
CA ILE A 256 13.65 11.14 13.52
C ILE A 256 13.38 11.10 15.01
N SER A 257 12.85 9.99 15.49
CA SER A 257 12.54 9.74 16.90
C SER A 257 13.64 8.94 17.62
N GLY A 258 14.46 8.21 16.88
CA GLY A 258 15.44 7.25 17.39
C GLY A 258 14.86 5.85 17.67
N THR A 259 13.59 5.64 17.30
CA THR A 259 12.88 4.35 17.46
C THR A 259 12.28 3.89 16.12
N GLU A 260 12.85 4.36 15.01
CA GLU A 260 12.38 4.02 13.67
C GLU A 260 12.51 2.52 13.41
N PRO A 261 11.44 1.87 12.90
CA PRO A 261 11.53 0.49 12.43
C PRO A 261 12.32 0.40 11.12
N PRO A 262 12.67 -0.82 10.66
CA PRO A 262 13.23 -1.02 9.34
C PRO A 262 12.41 -0.28 8.27
N THR A 263 13.08 0.52 7.42
CA THR A 263 12.40 1.46 6.52
C THR A 263 12.87 1.31 5.08
N TYR A 264 11.93 1.08 4.17
CA TYR A 264 12.12 1.22 2.72
C TYR A 264 11.52 2.54 2.28
N ALA A 265 12.22 3.31 1.47
CA ALA A 265 11.77 4.61 1.00
C ALA A 265 12.03 4.80 -0.51
N CYS A 266 11.02 5.29 -1.24
CA CYS A 266 11.18 5.59 -2.66
C CYS A 266 10.49 6.89 -3.07
N VAL A 267 11.10 7.60 -4.04
CA VAL A 267 10.62 8.92 -4.49
C VAL A 267 11.17 9.25 -5.88
N GLY A 268 10.46 10.10 -6.62
CA GLY A 268 10.96 10.66 -7.88
C GLY A 268 11.85 11.87 -7.68
N THR A 269 12.90 12.04 -8.50
CA THR A 269 13.81 13.20 -8.38
C THR A 269 13.20 14.50 -8.88
N ALA A 270 12.13 14.43 -9.71
CA ALA A 270 11.36 15.59 -10.17
C ALA A 270 10.10 15.84 -9.31
N ASP A 271 10.00 15.21 -8.14
CA ASP A 271 8.90 15.43 -7.21
C ASP A 271 8.95 16.87 -6.66
N GLY A 272 7.96 17.68 -7.05
CA GLY A 272 7.84 19.10 -6.64
C GLY A 272 7.16 19.27 -5.27
N ILE A 273 6.64 18.19 -4.66
CA ILE A 273 5.93 18.20 -3.37
C ILE A 273 6.80 17.61 -2.26
N ALA A 274 7.44 16.48 -2.53
CA ALA A 274 8.28 15.75 -1.58
C ALA A 274 9.74 15.78 -2.05
N PRO A 275 10.59 16.69 -1.54
CA PRO A 275 11.99 16.75 -1.93
C PRO A 275 12.70 15.42 -1.62
N TRP A 276 13.18 14.73 -2.65
CA TRP A 276 13.81 13.42 -2.50
C TRP A 276 15.00 13.40 -1.53
N ARG A 277 15.76 14.49 -1.46
CA ARG A 277 16.88 14.63 -0.51
C ARG A 277 16.45 14.59 0.95
N THR A 278 15.22 15.02 1.24
CA THR A 278 14.64 14.92 2.59
C THR A 278 14.42 13.48 2.99
N MET A 279 13.86 12.67 2.08
CA MET A 279 13.67 11.23 2.31
C MET A 279 15.00 10.51 2.42
N GLN A 280 15.96 10.83 1.54
CA GLN A 280 17.30 10.26 1.60
C GLN A 280 17.95 10.53 2.96
N ALA A 281 18.00 11.80 3.39
CA ALA A 281 18.62 12.19 4.65
C ALA A 281 17.97 11.47 5.85
N ARG A 282 16.64 11.28 5.84
CA ARG A 282 15.94 10.50 6.86
C ARG A 282 16.36 9.04 6.85
N THR A 283 16.39 8.41 5.68
CA THR A 283 16.77 7.00 5.53
C THR A 283 18.25 6.78 5.92
N ASP A 284 19.14 7.70 5.53
CA ASP A 284 20.55 7.67 5.94
C ASP A 284 20.72 7.78 7.47
N ALA A 285 19.91 8.63 8.12
CA ALA A 285 19.92 8.76 9.58
C ALA A 285 19.45 7.48 10.29
N ILE A 286 18.42 6.79 9.73
CA ILE A 286 17.95 5.49 10.22
C ILE A 286 19.05 4.44 10.09
N ALA A 287 19.73 4.37 8.93
CA ALA A 287 20.86 3.47 8.70
C ALA A 287 22.01 3.74 9.66
N ALA A 288 22.35 5.01 9.90
CA ALA A 288 23.41 5.42 10.80
C ALA A 288 23.11 5.03 12.27
N ALA A 289 21.84 4.93 12.64
CA ALA A 289 21.41 4.41 13.94
C ALA A 289 21.46 2.87 14.04
N GLY A 290 21.82 2.16 12.96
CA GLY A 290 21.94 0.70 12.91
C GLY A 290 20.63 -0.01 12.54
N THR A 291 19.57 0.71 12.19
CA THR A 291 18.31 0.12 11.74
C THR A 291 18.36 -0.12 10.23
N PRO A 292 17.98 -1.31 9.73
CA PRO A 292 17.95 -1.59 8.29
C PRO A 292 17.11 -0.58 7.54
N SER A 293 17.66 0.00 6.46
CA SER A 293 16.92 0.95 5.63
C SER A 293 17.43 0.93 4.19
N GLU A 294 16.52 1.19 3.24
CA GLU A 294 16.82 1.30 1.81
C GLU A 294 16.17 2.57 1.24
N PHE A 295 16.87 3.23 0.32
CA PHE A 295 16.40 4.44 -0.33
C PHE A 295 16.56 4.33 -1.86
N HIS A 296 15.47 4.60 -2.59
CA HIS A 296 15.42 4.55 -4.05
C HIS A 296 14.92 5.88 -4.61
N ALA A 297 15.73 6.51 -5.45
CA ALA A 297 15.38 7.74 -6.16
C ALA A 297 15.24 7.46 -7.66
N TYR A 298 14.05 7.73 -8.21
CA TYR A 298 13.74 7.49 -9.63
C TYR A 298 13.89 8.78 -10.42
N GLU A 299 14.84 8.79 -11.35
CA GLU A 299 15.20 10.00 -12.09
C GLU A 299 14.04 10.54 -12.94
N GLY A 300 13.79 11.84 -12.84
CA GLY A 300 12.77 12.55 -13.62
C GLY A 300 11.32 12.24 -13.23
N LEU A 301 11.07 11.34 -12.28
CA LEU A 301 9.70 10.96 -11.90
C LEU A 301 9.08 12.02 -10.98
N PRO A 302 7.84 12.50 -11.27
CA PRO A 302 7.11 13.43 -10.42
C PRO A 302 6.40 12.72 -9.26
N HIS A 303 5.69 13.50 -8.42
CA HIS A 303 4.93 13.02 -7.27
C HIS A 303 3.77 12.07 -7.65
N GLY A 304 3.47 11.11 -6.78
CA GLY A 304 2.24 10.35 -6.83
C GLY A 304 2.16 9.30 -7.95
N PHE A 305 3.24 8.57 -8.21
CA PHE A 305 3.34 7.59 -9.28
C PHE A 305 2.64 6.24 -9.00
N GLY A 306 2.07 6.04 -7.81
CA GLY A 306 1.37 4.79 -7.44
C GLY A 306 2.25 3.56 -7.62
N LEU A 307 1.79 2.55 -8.36
CA LEU A 307 2.59 1.34 -8.68
C LEU A 307 3.73 1.60 -9.68
N GLY A 308 3.80 2.79 -10.28
CA GLY A 308 4.90 3.16 -11.18
C GLY A 308 4.91 2.46 -12.53
N PHE A 309 3.84 1.79 -12.95
CA PHE A 309 3.78 1.09 -14.23
C PHE A 309 4.14 1.98 -15.41
N GLY A 310 5.03 1.48 -16.29
CA GLY A 310 5.53 2.20 -17.45
C GLY A 310 6.44 3.39 -17.11
N THR A 311 6.96 3.48 -15.89
CA THR A 311 7.86 4.53 -15.44
C THR A 311 9.20 3.96 -14.95
N ALA A 312 10.14 4.84 -14.57
CA ALA A 312 11.40 4.43 -13.95
C ALA A 312 11.21 3.73 -12.57
N ALA A 313 10.04 3.83 -11.96
CA ALA A 313 9.72 3.19 -10.69
C ALA A 313 9.01 1.83 -10.85
N GLU A 314 8.84 1.32 -12.08
CA GLU A 314 8.26 -0.01 -12.26
C GLU A 314 9.11 -1.07 -11.54
N GLY A 315 8.46 -1.93 -10.75
CA GLY A 315 9.13 -2.94 -9.92
C GLY A 315 9.45 -2.49 -8.48
N TRP A 316 9.22 -1.23 -8.11
CA TRP A 316 9.52 -0.76 -6.76
C TRP A 316 8.78 -1.54 -5.65
N ILE A 317 7.56 -2.00 -5.93
CA ILE A 317 6.74 -2.71 -4.95
C ILE A 317 7.28 -4.11 -4.66
N GLU A 318 7.86 -4.76 -5.67
CA GLU A 318 8.59 -6.03 -5.57
C GLU A 318 9.81 -5.86 -4.66
N ASP A 319 10.61 -4.82 -4.86
CA ASP A 319 11.80 -4.52 -4.04
C ASP A 319 11.40 -4.23 -2.58
N ALA A 320 10.34 -3.44 -2.37
CA ALA A 320 9.81 -3.14 -1.03
C ALA A 320 9.26 -4.39 -0.32
N ALA A 321 8.59 -5.28 -1.05
CA ALA A 321 8.10 -6.55 -0.51
C ALA A 321 9.27 -7.48 -0.16
N ALA A 322 10.31 -7.53 -0.99
CA ALA A 322 11.52 -8.30 -0.72
C ALA A 322 12.27 -7.74 0.50
N PHE A 323 12.36 -6.41 0.65
CA PHE A 323 12.90 -5.79 1.85
C PHE A 323 12.14 -6.23 3.10
N TRP A 324 10.80 -6.22 3.08
CA TRP A 324 9.99 -6.67 4.21
C TRP A 324 10.14 -8.18 4.46
N GLN A 325 10.12 -9.02 3.41
CA GLN A 325 10.32 -10.46 3.54
C GLN A 325 11.64 -10.79 4.22
N ALA A 326 12.72 -10.08 3.89
CA ALA A 326 14.00 -10.26 4.55
C ALA A 326 13.96 -9.93 6.07
N ARG A 327 13.01 -9.12 6.53
CA ARG A 327 12.78 -8.86 7.99
C ARG A 327 12.00 -10.00 8.63
N ILE A 328 11.02 -10.57 7.92
CA ILE A 328 10.26 -11.75 8.35
C ILE A 328 11.24 -12.93 8.53
N ASP A 329 12.09 -13.19 7.53
CA ASP A 329 13.07 -14.27 7.53
C ASP A 329 14.10 -14.09 8.68
N ALA A 330 14.58 -12.86 8.90
CA ALA A 330 15.51 -12.54 9.99
C ALA A 330 14.90 -12.72 11.38
N ALA A 331 13.58 -12.62 11.51
CA ALA A 331 12.84 -12.91 12.74
C ALA A 331 12.55 -14.41 12.93
N GLY A 332 12.89 -15.26 11.97
CA GLY A 332 12.62 -16.70 12.01
C GLY A 332 11.14 -17.06 11.86
N LEU A 333 10.39 -16.23 11.14
CA LEU A 333 8.93 -16.30 11.01
C LEU A 333 8.47 -16.81 9.65
#